data_df4c7e03ea49ed318cc66a3511da4b96
#
_entry.id   df4c7e03ea49ed318cc66a3511da4b96
#
_cell.length_a   1.000
_cell.length_b   1.000
_cell.length_c   1.000
_cell.angle_alpha   90.00
_cell.angle_beta   90.00
_cell.angle_gamma   90.00
#
_symmetry.space_group_name_H-M   'P 1'
#
loop_
_entity.id
_entity.type
_entity.pdbx_description
1 polymer ?
#
loop_
_entity_poly.entity_id
_entity_poly.type
_entity_poly.pdbx_seq_one_letter_code
_entity_poly.pdbx_strand_id
1 'polypeptide(L)'
;MFEAPIDLMSFIALYPNDWKMRNYLSLGGVGVKTLEGFLSERKDMETVYICTDSDKAGNDAVNRLLESIPESMTVIRLIPCEKDWNEVLKQKDKLSDGKYISQRIMLRGESEKKAVPMIRMSEVQQTEVEWLWYPYIPFGKLTIIQGNPGEGKTFFAMQLAAACTNRRFLPQMEPFEPFNMIFQTAEDGLGDTVKPRLLSAEADLERVLVIDDTDNPLTLADERIENAIRENNARLVIIDPLQAFLGANVDMNRANEVRPIFRRLADVAQATNCTIVMIGI
;
A
#
# COMPACT_ATOMS: atom_id res chain seq x y z
N MET A 1 31.91 4.84 4.61
CA MET A 1 32.95 5.51 5.43
C MET A 1 32.35 6.70 6.17
N PHE A 2 32.87 7.02 7.34
CA PHE A 2 32.32 7.99 8.29
C PHE A 2 33.44 8.90 8.82
N GLU A 3 33.10 10.12 9.27
CA GLU A 3 34.09 11.04 9.84
C GLU A 3 34.63 10.54 11.17
N ALA A 4 33.74 10.13 12.08
CA ALA A 4 34.08 9.68 13.42
C ALA A 4 33.67 8.23 13.70
N PRO A 5 34.37 7.54 14.62
CA PRO A 5 33.98 6.18 15.03
C PRO A 5 32.59 6.10 15.62
N ILE A 6 32.12 7.16 16.29
CA ILE A 6 30.80 7.20 16.90
C ILE A 6 29.68 7.16 15.84
N ASP A 7 29.86 7.86 14.71
CA ASP A 7 28.92 7.87 13.61
C ASP A 7 28.83 6.52 12.91
N LEU A 8 30.00 5.87 12.73
CA LEU A 8 30.07 4.51 12.20
C LEU A 8 29.28 3.54 13.10
N MET A 9 29.50 3.57 14.40
CA MET A 9 28.81 2.70 15.36
C MET A 9 27.30 2.99 15.40
N SER A 10 26.94 4.26 15.34
CA SER A 10 25.54 4.70 15.29
C SER A 10 24.84 4.21 14.02
N PHE A 11 25.51 4.28 12.88
CA PHE A 11 24.98 3.74 11.63
C PHE A 11 24.75 2.22 11.69
N ILE A 12 25.69 1.45 12.25
CA ILE A 12 25.52 0.01 12.44
C ILE A 12 24.33 -0.28 13.38
N ALA A 13 24.15 0.50 14.44
CA ALA A 13 23.01 0.35 15.35
C ALA A 13 21.65 0.68 14.70
N LEU A 14 21.64 1.60 13.73
CA LEU A 14 20.45 1.92 12.92
C LEU A 14 20.12 0.84 11.88
N TYR A 15 21.12 0.12 11.38
CA TYR A 15 20.98 -0.90 10.33
C TYR A 15 21.59 -2.26 10.77
N PRO A 16 21.04 -2.92 11.78
CA PRO A 16 21.66 -4.10 12.39
C PRO A 16 21.65 -5.37 11.54
N ASN A 17 20.80 -5.42 10.51
CA ASN A 17 20.61 -6.68 9.75
C ASN A 17 21.75 -6.96 8.76
N ASP A 18 22.34 -5.94 8.16
CA ASP A 18 23.26 -6.08 7.02
C ASP A 18 24.72 -5.72 7.34
N TRP A 19 25.02 -5.38 8.59
CA TRP A 19 26.34 -4.83 8.91
C TRP A 19 27.52 -5.79 8.64
N LYS A 20 27.30 -7.09 8.78
CA LYS A 20 28.35 -8.12 8.51
C LYS A 20 28.70 -8.28 7.04
N MET A 21 27.85 -7.80 6.16
CA MET A 21 28.02 -7.92 4.68
C MET A 21 28.80 -6.76 4.09
N ARG A 22 29.27 -5.82 4.89
CA ARG A 22 29.92 -4.58 4.42
C ARG A 22 31.20 -4.31 5.19
N ASN A 23 32.11 -3.60 4.55
CA ASN A 23 33.30 -3.05 5.20
C ASN A 23 32.98 -1.64 5.71
N TYR A 24 33.50 -1.31 6.87
CA TYR A 24 33.28 0.00 7.51
C TYR A 24 34.61 0.67 7.79
N LEU A 25 34.71 1.98 7.52
CA LEU A 25 35.88 2.79 7.75
C LEU A 25 35.49 4.08 8.47
N SER A 26 36.14 4.36 9.58
CA SER A 26 36.16 5.68 10.19
C SER A 26 37.43 6.41 9.82
N LEU A 27 37.29 7.63 9.32
CA LEU A 27 38.42 8.45 8.84
C LEU A 27 39.22 9.09 9.99
N GLY A 28 38.62 9.17 11.22
CA GLY A 28 39.21 9.89 12.34
C GLY A 28 39.31 11.40 12.08
N GLY A 29 38.27 11.94 11.40
CA GLY A 29 38.20 13.29 10.85
C GLY A 29 37.95 13.23 9.34
N VAL A 30 38.46 14.22 8.58
CA VAL A 30 38.29 14.32 7.13
C VAL A 30 39.58 13.97 6.33
N GLY A 31 40.41 13.13 6.89
CA GLY A 31 41.72 12.76 6.35
C GLY A 31 41.63 11.74 5.22
N VAL A 32 42.27 12.03 4.08
CA VAL A 32 42.26 11.20 2.87
C VAL A 32 43.19 9.99 2.98
N LYS A 33 44.29 10.09 3.72
CA LYS A 33 45.31 9.04 3.86
C LYS A 33 44.78 7.71 4.38
N THR A 34 43.82 7.74 5.33
CA THR A 34 43.21 6.55 5.87
C THR A 34 42.39 5.81 4.82
N LEU A 35 41.73 6.55 3.94
CA LEU A 35 40.94 6.00 2.82
C LEU A 35 41.88 5.35 1.78
N GLU A 36 42.95 6.04 1.37
CA GLU A 36 43.92 5.52 0.41
C GLU A 36 44.59 4.23 0.89
N GLY A 37 45.02 4.18 2.15
CA GLY A 37 45.56 2.96 2.75
C GLY A 37 44.54 1.81 2.73
N PHE A 38 43.30 2.06 3.13
CA PHE A 38 42.28 1.06 3.14
C PHE A 38 41.94 0.53 1.73
N LEU A 39 41.82 1.40 0.72
CA LEU A 39 41.52 1.01 -0.65
C LEU A 39 42.69 0.25 -1.31
N SER A 40 43.94 0.53 -0.93
CA SER A 40 45.10 -0.19 -1.45
C SER A 40 45.13 -1.66 -1.04
N GLU A 41 44.58 -1.99 0.15
CA GLU A 41 44.48 -3.35 0.67
C GLU A 41 43.26 -4.13 0.19
N ARG A 42 42.23 -3.44 -0.31
CA ARG A 42 40.93 -4.00 -0.66
C ARG A 42 40.57 -3.73 -2.12
N LYS A 43 41.20 -4.48 -3.02
CA LYS A 43 41.02 -4.33 -4.48
C LYS A 43 39.72 -4.94 -5.02
N ASP A 44 39.02 -5.67 -4.20
CA ASP A 44 37.74 -6.34 -4.49
C ASP A 44 36.51 -5.44 -4.29
N MET A 45 36.69 -4.20 -3.85
CA MET A 45 35.57 -3.29 -3.64
C MET A 45 35.18 -2.57 -4.92
N GLU A 46 33.87 -2.56 -5.18
CA GLU A 46 33.26 -1.92 -6.35
C GLU A 46 32.53 -0.61 -5.99
N THR A 47 32.04 -0.50 -4.77
CA THR A 47 31.18 0.62 -4.33
C THR A 47 31.67 1.21 -3.01
N VAL A 48 31.72 2.53 -2.96
CA VAL A 48 32.06 3.30 -1.75
C VAL A 48 30.87 4.17 -1.36
N TYR A 49 30.44 4.05 -0.09
CA TYR A 49 29.45 4.93 0.50
C TYR A 49 30.13 6.00 1.35
N ILE A 50 29.93 7.29 1.01
CA ILE A 50 30.38 8.44 1.80
C ILE A 50 29.24 8.83 2.73
N CYS A 51 29.44 8.67 4.04
CA CYS A 51 28.46 8.92 5.09
C CYS A 51 28.98 10.03 6.04
N THR A 52 29.51 11.11 5.49
CA THR A 52 29.97 12.29 6.23
C THR A 52 28.78 13.08 6.77
N ASP A 53 29.05 13.94 7.75
CA ASP A 53 28.03 14.80 8.37
C ASP A 53 27.31 15.69 7.37
N SER A 54 26.12 16.16 7.71
CA SER A 54 25.31 17.04 6.86
C SER A 54 25.73 18.52 6.93
N ASP A 55 26.78 18.84 7.68
CA ASP A 55 27.29 20.20 7.83
C ASP A 55 28.24 20.63 6.70
N LYS A 56 28.74 21.88 6.80
CA LYS A 56 29.64 22.43 5.79
C LYS A 56 30.95 21.66 5.70
N ALA A 57 31.54 21.23 6.81
CA ALA A 57 32.81 20.50 6.82
C ALA A 57 32.69 19.12 6.14
N GLY A 58 31.60 18.37 6.46
CA GLY A 58 31.29 17.11 5.81
C GLY A 58 31.01 17.27 4.31
N ASN A 59 30.33 18.35 3.90
CA ASN A 59 30.10 18.66 2.49
C ASN A 59 31.39 18.99 1.75
N ASP A 60 32.31 19.79 2.33
CA ASP A 60 33.59 20.16 1.74
C ASP A 60 34.54 18.94 1.65
N ALA A 61 34.42 17.99 2.57
CA ALA A 61 35.17 16.75 2.58
C ALA A 61 34.84 15.81 1.41
N VAL A 62 33.61 15.81 0.94
CA VAL A 62 33.12 14.91 -0.11
C VAL A 62 33.97 15.06 -1.38
N ASN A 63 34.27 16.26 -1.85
CA ASN A 63 35.01 16.48 -3.07
C ASN A 63 36.45 15.93 -2.93
N ARG A 64 37.12 16.18 -1.80
CA ARG A 64 38.47 15.67 -1.54
C ARG A 64 38.50 14.14 -1.45
N LEU A 65 37.49 13.52 -0.83
CA LEU A 65 37.36 12.06 -0.75
C LEU A 65 37.10 11.47 -2.13
N LEU A 66 36.24 12.12 -2.93
CA LEU A 66 35.92 11.67 -4.29
C LEU A 66 37.13 11.64 -5.21
N GLU A 67 38.04 12.61 -5.10
CA GLU A 67 39.31 12.67 -5.87
C GLU A 67 40.24 11.51 -5.51
N SER A 68 40.20 10.99 -4.29
CA SER A 68 41.08 9.91 -3.82
C SER A 68 40.47 8.50 -4.01
N ILE A 69 39.26 8.39 -4.49
CA ILE A 69 38.64 7.11 -4.82
C ILE A 69 38.90 6.80 -6.29
N PRO A 70 39.38 5.58 -6.65
CA PRO A 70 39.60 5.17 -8.04
C PRO A 70 38.38 5.43 -8.93
N GLU A 71 38.63 5.87 -10.17
CA GLU A 71 37.57 6.21 -11.14
C GLU A 71 36.68 5.02 -11.51
N SER A 72 37.21 3.79 -11.38
CA SER A 72 36.44 2.56 -11.64
C SER A 72 35.38 2.23 -10.58
N MET A 73 35.40 2.92 -9.43
CA MET A 73 34.49 2.63 -8.34
C MET A 73 33.22 3.50 -8.39
N THR A 74 32.09 2.88 -8.10
CA THR A 74 30.85 3.60 -7.84
C THR A 74 30.91 4.33 -6.50
N VAL A 75 30.53 5.60 -6.46
CA VAL A 75 30.53 6.41 -5.24
C VAL A 75 29.15 6.98 -4.96
N ILE A 76 28.62 6.66 -3.81
CA ILE A 76 27.30 7.08 -3.35
C ILE A 76 27.45 7.85 -2.04
N ARG A 77 26.85 9.02 -1.96
CA ARG A 77 26.72 9.76 -0.71
C ARG A 77 25.41 9.44 -0.03
N LEU A 78 25.48 9.13 1.28
CA LEU A 78 24.33 9.04 2.17
C LEU A 78 24.39 10.20 3.15
N ILE A 79 23.37 11.06 3.13
CA ILE A 79 23.27 12.22 4.01
C ILE A 79 22.31 11.86 5.15
N PRO A 80 22.73 11.95 6.43
CA PRO A 80 21.85 11.72 7.55
C PRO A 80 20.70 12.74 7.58
N CYS A 81 19.56 12.34 8.16
CA CYS A 81 18.41 13.24 8.30
C CYS A 81 18.58 14.29 9.43
N GLU A 82 19.57 14.10 10.29
CA GLU A 82 20.03 15.02 11.32
C GLU A 82 21.45 15.53 10.98
N LYS A 83 22.08 16.25 11.89
CA LYS A 83 23.43 16.78 11.69
C LYS A 83 24.46 15.68 11.41
N ASP A 84 24.41 14.61 12.15
CA ASP A 84 25.30 13.45 12.08
C ASP A 84 24.54 12.15 12.41
N TRP A 85 25.19 10.99 12.24
CA TRP A 85 24.57 9.68 12.46
C TRP A 85 24.31 9.38 13.93
N ASN A 86 25.07 9.99 14.86
CA ASN A 86 24.83 9.84 16.28
C ASN A 86 23.57 10.61 16.73
N GLU A 87 23.32 11.79 16.18
CA GLU A 87 22.07 12.52 16.43
C GLU A 87 20.86 11.79 15.83
N VAL A 88 20.98 11.17 14.65
CA VAL A 88 19.93 10.29 14.09
C VAL A 88 19.62 9.15 15.05
N LEU A 89 20.63 8.47 15.59
CA LEU A 89 20.43 7.36 16.54
C LEU A 89 19.73 7.82 17.82
N LYS A 90 20.10 8.97 18.36
CA LYS A 90 19.46 9.54 19.56
C LYS A 90 17.97 9.88 19.35
N GLN A 91 17.59 10.17 18.10
CA GLN A 91 16.22 10.54 17.75
C GLN A 91 15.45 9.38 17.08
N LYS A 92 16.02 8.17 17.03
CA LYS A 92 15.47 7.00 16.35
C LYS A 92 13.98 6.77 16.64
N ASP A 93 13.59 6.85 17.92
CA ASP A 93 12.21 6.59 18.35
C ASP A 93 11.19 7.66 17.91
N LYS A 94 11.68 8.83 17.44
CA LYS A 94 10.86 9.91 16.91
C LYS A 94 10.77 9.90 15.39
N LEU A 95 11.63 9.14 14.72
CA LEU A 95 11.69 9.04 13.28
C LEU A 95 10.84 7.85 12.82
N SER A 96 10.13 8.02 11.72
CA SER A 96 9.41 6.90 11.08
C SER A 96 10.41 5.82 10.67
N ASP A 97 10.07 4.56 10.83
CA ASP A 97 10.92 3.41 10.50
C ASP A 97 11.56 3.56 9.11
N GLY A 98 12.90 3.51 9.08
CA GLY A 98 13.69 3.55 7.86
C GLY A 98 14.01 4.93 7.27
N LYS A 99 13.55 6.05 7.84
CA LYS A 99 13.84 7.41 7.33
C LYS A 99 15.08 8.07 7.99
N TYR A 100 16.15 7.33 8.13
CA TYR A 100 17.40 7.83 8.72
C TYR A 100 18.30 8.58 7.72
N ILE A 101 18.01 8.45 6.41
CA ILE A 101 18.75 9.09 5.33
C ILE A 101 17.86 10.17 4.72
N SER A 102 18.33 11.44 4.73
CA SER A 102 17.63 12.55 4.08
C SER A 102 17.79 12.51 2.56
N GLN A 103 18.99 12.17 2.09
CA GLN A 103 19.31 12.09 0.66
C GLN A 103 20.31 10.98 0.36
N ARG A 104 20.12 10.31 -0.78
CA ARG A 104 21.06 9.38 -1.39
C ARG A 104 21.47 9.94 -2.74
N ILE A 105 22.71 10.37 -2.88
CA ILE A 105 23.24 11.03 -4.08
C ILE A 105 24.31 10.14 -4.69
N MET A 106 24.15 9.77 -5.96
CA MET A 106 25.21 9.13 -6.72
C MET A 106 26.18 10.20 -7.21
N LEU A 107 27.43 10.12 -6.78
CA LEU A 107 28.50 11.07 -7.13
C LEU A 107 29.30 10.60 -8.31
N ARG A 108 29.48 9.28 -8.46
CA ARG A 108 30.21 8.64 -9.56
C ARG A 108 29.70 7.21 -9.76
N GLY A 109 29.77 6.72 -10.99
CA GLY A 109 29.36 5.38 -11.41
C GLY A 109 28.11 5.42 -12.29
N GLU A 110 27.81 4.31 -12.91
CA GLU A 110 26.56 4.15 -13.61
C GLU A 110 25.43 3.99 -12.56
N SER A 111 24.41 4.78 -12.68
CA SER A 111 23.15 4.49 -12.03
C SER A 111 22.78 3.06 -12.43
N GLU A 112 22.69 2.12 -11.48
CA GLU A 112 21.91 0.92 -11.74
C GLU A 112 20.54 1.40 -12.22
N LYS A 113 20.36 1.41 -13.53
CA LYS A 113 19.03 1.48 -14.12
C LYS A 113 18.38 0.20 -13.61
N LYS A 114 17.66 0.28 -12.48
CA LYS A 114 16.73 -0.78 -12.10
C LYS A 114 15.90 -1.03 -13.35
N ALA A 115 16.18 -2.15 -14.00
CA ALA A 115 15.41 -2.54 -15.17
C ALA A 115 13.94 -2.45 -14.78
N VAL A 116 13.20 -1.59 -15.46
CA VAL A 116 11.76 -1.49 -15.22
C VAL A 116 11.21 -2.88 -15.53
N PRO A 117 10.61 -3.57 -14.54
CA PRO A 117 10.06 -4.90 -14.79
C PRO A 117 8.97 -4.78 -15.85
N MET A 118 9.21 -5.34 -17.01
CA MET A 118 8.27 -5.36 -18.13
C MET A 118 7.75 -6.77 -18.33
N ILE A 119 6.45 -6.91 -18.47
CA ILE A 119 5.80 -8.19 -18.79
C ILE A 119 5.35 -8.11 -20.25
N ARG A 120 5.71 -9.11 -21.05
CA ARG A 120 5.20 -9.22 -22.43
C ARG A 120 3.76 -9.75 -22.38
N MET A 121 2.86 -9.09 -23.08
CA MET A 121 1.45 -9.53 -23.11
C MET A 121 1.30 -10.94 -23.72
N SER A 122 2.21 -11.38 -24.56
CA SER A 122 2.24 -12.75 -25.09
C SER A 122 2.56 -13.82 -24.02
N GLU A 123 3.14 -13.43 -22.89
CA GLU A 123 3.49 -14.30 -21.76
C GLU A 123 2.38 -14.32 -20.69
N VAL A 124 1.40 -13.41 -20.79
CA VAL A 124 0.25 -13.36 -19.89
C VAL A 124 -0.77 -14.43 -20.27
N GLN A 125 -1.07 -15.31 -19.34
CA GLN A 125 -2.12 -16.32 -19.55
C GLN A 125 -3.49 -15.63 -19.56
N GLN A 126 -4.28 -15.89 -20.58
CA GLN A 126 -5.66 -15.45 -20.64
C GLN A 126 -6.49 -16.22 -19.62
N THR A 127 -7.26 -15.51 -18.80
CA THR A 127 -8.22 -16.09 -17.86
C THR A 127 -9.61 -15.65 -18.22
N GLU A 128 -10.58 -16.55 -18.14
CA GLU A 128 -11.97 -16.22 -18.31
C GLU A 128 -12.49 -15.42 -17.12
N VAL A 129 -13.40 -14.48 -17.39
CA VAL A 129 -14.06 -13.69 -16.35
C VAL A 129 -15.35 -14.40 -15.96
N GLU A 130 -15.47 -14.76 -14.70
CA GLU A 130 -16.75 -15.20 -14.14
C GLU A 130 -17.63 -13.98 -13.85
N TRP A 131 -18.92 -14.08 -14.16
CA TRP A 131 -19.85 -12.97 -14.03
C TRP A 131 -20.90 -13.27 -12.97
N LEU A 132 -21.06 -12.33 -12.03
CA LEU A 132 -22.24 -12.29 -11.16
C LEU A 132 -23.46 -11.86 -12.01
N TRP A 133 -23.29 -10.87 -12.85
CA TRP A 133 -24.30 -10.40 -13.82
C TRP A 133 -23.63 -9.89 -15.10
N TYR A 134 -23.70 -10.69 -16.15
CA TYR A 134 -23.09 -10.35 -17.45
C TYR A 134 -23.87 -9.23 -18.18
N PRO A 135 -23.19 -8.25 -18.78
CA PRO A 135 -21.76 -7.96 -18.77
C PRO A 135 -21.40 -6.87 -17.73
N TYR A 136 -22.17 -6.70 -16.66
CA TYR A 136 -22.12 -5.52 -15.80
C TYR A 136 -21.32 -5.74 -14.52
N ILE A 137 -21.47 -6.89 -13.86
CA ILE A 137 -20.90 -7.16 -12.55
C ILE A 137 -20.11 -8.47 -12.57
N PRO A 138 -18.78 -8.44 -12.65
CA PRO A 138 -17.95 -9.64 -12.58
C PRO A 138 -17.76 -10.12 -11.12
N PHE A 139 -17.57 -11.42 -10.92
CA PHE A 139 -17.12 -11.96 -9.64
C PHE A 139 -15.69 -11.53 -9.32
N GLY A 140 -15.37 -11.38 -8.02
CA GLY A 140 -14.03 -11.06 -7.55
C GLY A 140 -13.50 -9.70 -8.01
N LYS A 141 -14.37 -8.76 -8.36
CA LYS A 141 -14.02 -7.42 -8.80
C LYS A 141 -14.79 -6.34 -8.04
N LEU A 142 -14.25 -5.13 -8.11
CA LEU A 142 -14.88 -3.93 -7.62
C LEU A 142 -15.77 -3.33 -8.71
N THR A 143 -17.02 -3.04 -8.38
CA THR A 143 -17.97 -2.38 -9.29
C THR A 143 -18.52 -1.14 -8.59
N ILE A 144 -18.58 -0.02 -9.30
CA ILE A 144 -19.17 1.22 -8.78
C ILE A 144 -20.45 1.48 -9.59
N ILE A 145 -21.56 1.70 -8.88
CA ILE A 145 -22.84 2.11 -9.47
C ILE A 145 -23.07 3.55 -9.06
N GLN A 146 -23.09 4.44 -10.03
CA GLN A 146 -23.23 5.87 -9.83
C GLN A 146 -24.47 6.41 -10.54
N GLY A 147 -25.11 7.41 -9.98
CA GLY A 147 -26.26 8.10 -10.54
C GLY A 147 -26.83 9.12 -9.58
N ASN A 148 -27.79 9.94 -10.06
CA ASN A 148 -28.40 10.99 -9.24
C ASN A 148 -29.28 10.41 -8.11
N PRO A 149 -29.55 11.17 -7.06
CA PRO A 149 -30.51 10.80 -6.04
C PRO A 149 -31.89 10.47 -6.66
N GLY A 150 -32.53 9.42 -6.16
CA GLY A 150 -33.85 9.01 -6.63
C GLY A 150 -33.87 8.13 -7.89
N GLU A 151 -32.74 7.81 -8.50
CA GLU A 151 -32.65 6.95 -9.71
C GLU A 151 -32.75 5.44 -9.40
N GLY A 152 -33.06 5.06 -8.17
CA GLY A 152 -33.33 3.67 -7.83
C GLY A 152 -32.10 2.82 -7.52
N LYS A 153 -30.93 3.42 -7.25
CA LYS A 153 -29.69 2.68 -6.96
C LYS A 153 -29.82 1.73 -5.76
N THR A 154 -30.35 2.21 -4.63
CA THR A 154 -30.62 1.36 -3.45
C THR A 154 -31.66 0.30 -3.74
N PHE A 155 -32.72 0.61 -4.53
CA PHE A 155 -33.67 -0.40 -4.98
C PHE A 155 -32.99 -1.50 -5.80
N PHE A 156 -32.13 -1.14 -6.74
CA PHE A 156 -31.32 -2.10 -7.47
C PHE A 156 -30.45 -2.97 -6.54
N ALA A 157 -29.82 -2.36 -5.54
CA ALA A 157 -29.01 -3.09 -4.55
C ALA A 157 -29.82 -4.15 -3.80
N MET A 158 -31.08 -3.84 -3.42
CA MET A 158 -31.98 -4.80 -2.79
C MET A 158 -32.39 -5.93 -3.72
N GLN A 159 -32.65 -5.65 -5.00
CA GLN A 159 -32.94 -6.67 -6.00
C GLN A 159 -31.72 -7.57 -6.28
N LEU A 160 -30.52 -7.00 -6.30
CA LEU A 160 -29.28 -7.77 -6.41
C LEU A 160 -29.08 -8.69 -5.18
N ALA A 161 -29.37 -8.19 -3.97
CA ALA A 161 -29.34 -8.99 -2.77
C ALA A 161 -30.33 -10.18 -2.83
N ALA A 162 -31.55 -9.97 -3.30
CA ALA A 162 -32.54 -11.02 -3.48
C ALA A 162 -32.08 -12.05 -4.54
N ALA A 163 -31.50 -11.61 -5.62
CA ALA A 163 -30.93 -12.49 -6.66
C ALA A 163 -29.86 -13.41 -6.08
N CYS A 164 -28.94 -12.87 -5.26
CA CYS A 164 -27.82 -13.60 -4.70
C CYS A 164 -28.21 -14.53 -3.53
N THR A 165 -29.23 -14.18 -2.78
CA THR A 165 -29.61 -14.91 -1.55
C THR A 165 -30.77 -15.86 -1.75
N ASN A 166 -31.70 -15.57 -2.67
CA ASN A 166 -32.95 -16.32 -2.85
C ASN A 166 -33.30 -16.62 -4.30
N ARG A 167 -32.33 -16.63 -5.22
CA ARG A 167 -32.54 -16.96 -6.65
C ARG A 167 -33.57 -16.09 -7.36
N ARG A 168 -33.77 -14.84 -6.91
CA ARG A 168 -34.58 -13.84 -7.59
C ARG A 168 -33.81 -13.14 -8.69
N PHE A 169 -33.31 -13.94 -9.66
CA PHE A 169 -32.39 -13.48 -10.69
C PHE A 169 -32.88 -12.28 -11.48
N LEU A 170 -31.99 -11.35 -11.72
CA LEU A 170 -32.21 -10.21 -12.57
C LEU A 170 -32.29 -10.66 -14.05
N PRO A 171 -32.90 -9.88 -14.95
CA PRO A 171 -32.94 -10.20 -16.36
C PRO A 171 -31.53 -10.48 -16.91
N GLN A 172 -31.39 -11.57 -17.67
CA GLN A 172 -30.12 -12.02 -18.28
C GLN A 172 -29.03 -12.44 -17.25
N MET A 173 -29.38 -12.62 -16.01
CA MET A 173 -28.50 -13.17 -14.99
C MET A 173 -28.44 -14.69 -15.11
N GLU A 174 -27.23 -15.26 -15.18
CA GLU A 174 -27.07 -16.70 -15.19
C GLU A 174 -27.41 -17.29 -13.81
N PRO A 175 -28.10 -18.45 -13.73
CA PRO A 175 -28.46 -19.08 -12.47
C PRO A 175 -27.22 -19.56 -11.70
N PHE A 176 -27.18 -19.34 -10.40
CA PHE A 176 -26.18 -19.85 -9.47
C PHE A 176 -26.80 -20.26 -8.12
N GLU A 177 -26.04 -20.96 -7.30
CA GLU A 177 -26.48 -21.30 -5.95
C GLU A 177 -26.45 -20.06 -5.03
N PRO A 178 -27.47 -19.89 -4.15
CA PRO A 178 -27.51 -18.81 -3.18
C PRO A 178 -26.29 -18.82 -2.27
N PHE A 179 -25.82 -17.63 -1.91
CA PHE A 179 -24.64 -17.44 -1.07
C PHE A 179 -24.82 -16.28 -0.07
N ASN A 180 -23.95 -16.23 0.94
CA ASN A 180 -23.94 -15.16 1.91
C ASN A 180 -23.41 -13.87 1.30
N MET A 181 -24.01 -12.74 1.71
CA MET A 181 -23.56 -11.42 1.33
C MET A 181 -23.52 -10.47 2.52
N ILE A 182 -22.79 -9.39 2.37
CA ILE A 182 -22.73 -8.30 3.35
C ILE A 182 -23.38 -7.07 2.73
N PHE A 183 -24.32 -6.48 3.44
CA PHE A 183 -24.99 -5.23 3.05
C PHE A 183 -24.65 -4.16 4.06
N GLN A 184 -23.80 -3.20 3.70
CA GLN A 184 -23.39 -2.13 4.59
C GLN A 184 -24.02 -0.81 4.18
N THR A 185 -24.72 -0.17 5.09
CA THR A 185 -25.35 1.14 4.91
C THR A 185 -25.10 2.04 6.12
N ALA A 186 -24.99 3.34 5.87
CA ALA A 186 -24.81 4.34 6.91
C ALA A 186 -25.99 5.33 7.02
N GLU A 187 -26.89 5.33 6.03
CA GLU A 187 -27.99 6.31 5.99
C GLU A 187 -29.31 5.71 6.41
N ASP A 188 -29.54 4.44 6.13
CA ASP A 188 -30.80 3.75 6.37
C ASP A 188 -30.77 2.90 7.66
N GLY A 189 -31.79 3.00 8.49
CA GLY A 189 -31.94 2.16 9.67
C GLY A 189 -32.17 0.69 9.30
N LEU A 190 -31.45 -0.22 9.97
CA LEU A 190 -31.52 -1.65 9.65
C LEU A 190 -32.90 -2.24 9.87
N GLY A 191 -33.60 -1.85 10.95
CA GLY A 191 -34.88 -2.44 11.37
C GLY A 191 -36.10 -1.85 10.66
N ASP A 192 -36.08 -0.58 10.39
CA ASP A 192 -37.23 0.19 9.88
C ASP A 192 -37.18 0.43 8.36
N THR A 193 -36.02 0.37 7.77
CA THR A 193 -35.82 0.68 6.33
C THR A 193 -35.21 -0.47 5.56
N VAL A 194 -34.02 -0.95 5.94
CA VAL A 194 -33.28 -1.97 5.17
C VAL A 194 -34.00 -3.31 5.19
N LYS A 195 -34.35 -3.83 6.38
CA LYS A 195 -35.02 -5.12 6.52
C LYS A 195 -36.36 -5.18 5.79
N PRO A 196 -37.29 -4.19 5.92
CA PRO A 196 -38.52 -4.19 5.14
C PRO A 196 -38.33 -4.18 3.63
N ARG A 197 -37.31 -3.44 3.13
CA ARG A 197 -36.97 -3.39 1.69
C ARG A 197 -36.41 -4.72 1.19
N LEU A 198 -35.51 -5.37 1.94
CA LEU A 198 -35.01 -6.70 1.63
C LEU A 198 -36.14 -7.75 1.59
N LEU A 199 -37.06 -7.70 2.55
CA LEU A 199 -38.24 -8.56 2.57
C LEU A 199 -39.13 -8.32 1.35
N SER A 200 -39.35 -7.06 0.97
CA SER A 200 -40.14 -6.71 -0.23
C SER A 200 -39.49 -7.16 -1.52
N ALA A 201 -38.14 -7.23 -1.55
CA ALA A 201 -37.39 -7.78 -2.66
C ALA A 201 -37.31 -9.30 -2.63
N GLU A 202 -37.87 -9.95 -1.59
CA GLU A 202 -37.83 -11.39 -1.35
C GLU A 202 -36.39 -11.95 -1.16
N ALA A 203 -35.52 -11.19 -0.53
CA ALA A 203 -34.19 -11.67 -0.15
C ALA A 203 -34.28 -12.68 1.01
N ASP A 204 -33.38 -13.67 1.03
CA ASP A 204 -33.17 -14.55 2.19
C ASP A 204 -32.34 -13.83 3.25
N LEU A 205 -33.00 -13.38 4.32
CA LEU A 205 -32.35 -12.58 5.37
C LEU A 205 -31.30 -13.37 6.18
N GLU A 206 -31.36 -14.70 6.22
CA GLU A 206 -30.34 -15.52 6.88
C GLU A 206 -28.99 -15.46 6.14
N ARG A 207 -29.00 -15.02 4.88
CA ARG A 207 -27.80 -14.86 4.03
C ARG A 207 -27.36 -13.42 3.88
N VAL A 208 -28.12 -12.45 4.41
CA VAL A 208 -27.75 -11.03 4.39
C VAL A 208 -27.15 -10.66 5.74
N LEU A 209 -25.87 -10.36 5.74
CA LEU A 209 -25.10 -10.00 6.92
C LEU A 209 -24.78 -8.51 6.92
N VAL A 210 -24.59 -7.94 8.11
CA VAL A 210 -24.16 -6.55 8.30
C VAL A 210 -22.99 -6.55 9.27
N ILE A 211 -21.96 -5.77 9.01
CA ILE A 211 -20.87 -5.55 9.96
C ILE A 211 -21.38 -4.57 11.01
N ASP A 212 -21.40 -4.96 12.28
CA ASP A 212 -21.75 -4.04 13.36
C ASP A 212 -20.66 -2.99 13.53
N ASP A 213 -21.00 -1.76 13.26
CA ASP A 213 -20.13 -0.59 13.34
C ASP A 213 -20.64 0.48 14.33
N THR A 214 -21.56 0.09 15.21
CA THR A 214 -22.21 0.97 16.19
C THR A 214 -21.19 1.65 17.11
N ASP A 215 -20.27 0.90 17.69
CA ASP A 215 -19.25 1.42 18.61
C ASP A 215 -17.99 1.93 17.88
N ASN A 216 -17.75 1.46 16.67
CA ASN A 216 -16.56 1.81 15.88
C ASN A 216 -16.95 1.93 14.40
N PRO A 217 -17.16 3.17 13.91
CA PRO A 217 -17.56 3.41 12.53
C PRO A 217 -16.66 2.71 11.51
N LEU A 218 -17.28 2.02 10.57
CA LEU A 218 -16.57 1.30 9.51
C LEU A 218 -16.07 2.27 8.44
N THR A 219 -14.88 2.02 7.92
CA THR A 219 -14.35 2.71 6.73
C THR A 219 -13.95 1.72 5.64
N LEU A 220 -13.85 2.17 4.40
CA LEU A 220 -13.40 1.35 3.27
C LEU A 220 -11.96 0.80 3.43
N ALA A 221 -11.16 1.43 4.28
CA ALA A 221 -9.79 0.99 4.58
C ALA A 221 -9.73 -0.05 5.72
N ASP A 222 -10.86 -0.38 6.34
CA ASP A 222 -10.91 -1.24 7.51
C ASP A 222 -10.72 -2.73 7.16
N GLU A 223 -9.93 -3.43 7.97
CA GLU A 223 -9.69 -4.86 7.80
C GLU A 223 -10.90 -5.74 8.13
N ARG A 224 -11.85 -5.20 8.87
CA ARG A 224 -13.11 -5.89 9.21
C ARG A 224 -13.89 -6.31 7.96
N ILE A 225 -13.78 -5.57 6.85
CA ILE A 225 -14.43 -5.94 5.58
C ILE A 225 -13.86 -7.26 5.07
N GLU A 226 -12.55 -7.39 4.98
CA GLU A 226 -11.90 -8.63 4.53
C GLU A 226 -12.16 -9.78 5.49
N ASN A 227 -12.06 -9.56 6.79
CA ASN A 227 -12.32 -10.57 7.82
C ASN A 227 -13.76 -11.08 7.74
N ALA A 228 -14.74 -10.18 7.65
CA ALA A 228 -16.15 -10.56 7.53
C ALA A 228 -16.43 -11.37 6.25
N ILE A 229 -15.81 -11.01 5.12
CA ILE A 229 -15.92 -11.79 3.87
C ILE A 229 -15.41 -13.23 4.09
N ARG A 230 -14.22 -13.38 4.67
CA ARG A 230 -13.57 -14.69 4.86
C ARG A 230 -14.30 -15.56 5.88
N GLU A 231 -14.65 -15.00 7.03
CA GLU A 231 -15.31 -15.74 8.12
C GLU A 231 -16.70 -16.25 7.73
N ASN A 232 -17.42 -15.49 6.90
CA ASN A 232 -18.79 -15.83 6.50
C ASN A 232 -18.90 -16.40 5.09
N ASN A 233 -17.76 -16.60 4.38
CA ASN A 233 -17.74 -17.03 2.98
C ASN A 233 -18.65 -16.16 2.10
N ALA A 234 -18.64 -14.84 2.32
CA ALA A 234 -19.48 -13.92 1.56
C ALA A 234 -18.92 -13.74 0.14
N ARG A 235 -19.79 -13.78 -0.86
CA ARG A 235 -19.42 -13.61 -2.28
C ARG A 235 -19.85 -12.28 -2.89
N LEU A 236 -20.58 -11.47 -2.11
CA LEU A 236 -20.99 -10.12 -2.47
C LEU A 236 -20.91 -9.23 -1.23
N VAL A 237 -20.35 -8.04 -1.41
CA VAL A 237 -20.44 -6.93 -0.46
C VAL A 237 -21.11 -5.77 -1.19
N ILE A 238 -22.17 -5.19 -0.61
CA ILE A 238 -22.78 -3.96 -1.08
C ILE A 238 -22.52 -2.87 -0.05
N ILE A 239 -22.05 -1.71 -0.51
CA ILE A 239 -21.79 -0.52 0.31
C ILE A 239 -22.61 0.64 -0.23
N ASP A 240 -23.57 1.16 0.56
CA ASP A 240 -24.53 2.17 0.16
C ASP A 240 -24.74 3.24 1.25
N PRO A 241 -24.32 4.49 1.02
CA PRO A 241 -23.50 4.97 -0.08
C PRO A 241 -22.00 4.87 0.22
N LEU A 242 -21.17 4.75 -0.80
CA LEU A 242 -19.73 4.65 -0.66
C LEU A 242 -19.11 5.85 0.07
N GLN A 243 -19.69 7.05 -0.10
CA GLN A 243 -19.19 8.30 0.48
C GLN A 243 -19.17 8.28 2.00
N ALA A 244 -20.17 7.63 2.62
CA ALA A 244 -20.28 7.54 4.07
C ALA A 244 -19.15 6.71 4.71
N PHE A 245 -18.49 5.84 3.92
CA PHE A 245 -17.46 4.92 4.38
C PHE A 245 -16.04 5.33 3.98
N LEU A 246 -15.82 6.48 3.36
CA LEU A 246 -14.48 6.94 2.98
C LEU A 246 -13.60 7.29 4.20
N GLY A 247 -14.22 7.72 5.30
CA GLY A 247 -13.52 8.21 6.49
C GLY A 247 -13.28 9.71 6.48
N ALA A 248 -13.19 10.31 7.67
CA ALA A 248 -13.19 11.78 7.87
C ALA A 248 -12.00 12.51 7.23
N ASN A 249 -10.90 11.83 6.95
CA ASN A 249 -9.66 12.43 6.43
C ASN A 249 -9.44 12.18 4.93
N VAL A 250 -10.43 11.62 4.22
CA VAL A 250 -10.33 11.28 2.80
C VAL A 250 -11.22 12.22 1.99
N ASP A 251 -10.63 13.03 1.14
CA ASP A 251 -11.36 13.83 0.18
C ASP A 251 -11.62 13.03 -1.10
N MET A 252 -12.87 12.75 -1.38
CA MET A 252 -13.31 11.99 -2.55
C MET A 252 -12.85 12.60 -3.90
N ASN A 253 -12.66 13.91 -3.93
CA ASN A 253 -12.20 14.61 -5.13
C ASN A 253 -10.68 14.51 -5.34
N ARG A 254 -9.97 13.97 -4.38
CA ARG A 254 -8.52 13.78 -4.46
C ARG A 254 -8.16 12.35 -4.81
N ALA A 255 -7.87 12.13 -6.07
CA ALA A 255 -7.54 10.80 -6.60
C ALA A 255 -6.37 10.11 -5.85
N ASN A 256 -5.40 10.85 -5.34
CA ASN A 256 -4.29 10.34 -4.55
C ASN A 256 -4.70 9.78 -3.18
N GLU A 257 -5.82 10.23 -2.61
CA GLU A 257 -6.35 9.75 -1.33
C GLU A 257 -7.28 8.55 -1.52
N VAL A 258 -8.09 8.56 -2.57
CA VAL A 258 -9.10 7.51 -2.85
C VAL A 258 -8.49 6.27 -3.53
N ARG A 259 -7.54 6.47 -4.45
CA ARG A 259 -6.94 5.38 -5.23
C ARG A 259 -6.30 4.25 -4.39
N PRO A 260 -5.55 4.50 -3.29
CA PRO A 260 -5.00 3.43 -2.45
C PRO A 260 -6.09 2.57 -1.80
N ILE A 261 -7.20 3.19 -1.37
CA ILE A 261 -8.33 2.52 -0.74
C ILE A 261 -9.01 1.58 -1.74
N PHE A 262 -9.33 2.08 -2.92
CA PHE A 262 -9.97 1.27 -3.98
C PHE A 262 -9.07 0.16 -4.49
N ARG A 263 -7.75 0.39 -4.57
CA ARG A 263 -6.79 -0.65 -4.92
C ARG A 263 -6.81 -1.79 -3.88
N ARG A 264 -6.77 -1.45 -2.60
CA ARG A 264 -6.86 -2.45 -1.53
C ARG A 264 -8.16 -3.26 -1.61
N LEU A 265 -9.32 -2.60 -1.78
CA LEU A 265 -10.60 -3.29 -1.93
C LEU A 265 -10.63 -4.18 -3.19
N ALA A 266 -10.04 -3.76 -4.29
CA ALA A 266 -9.92 -4.56 -5.49
C ALA A 266 -9.03 -5.80 -5.26
N ASP A 267 -7.93 -5.65 -4.51
CA ASP A 267 -7.06 -6.76 -4.13
C ASP A 267 -7.79 -7.76 -3.20
N VAL A 268 -8.58 -7.27 -2.24
CA VAL A 268 -9.44 -8.10 -1.37
C VAL A 268 -10.48 -8.84 -2.21
N ALA A 269 -11.20 -8.14 -3.09
CA ALA A 269 -12.19 -8.74 -3.96
C ALA A 269 -11.61 -9.90 -4.78
N GLN A 270 -10.43 -9.67 -5.39
CA GLN A 270 -9.74 -10.68 -6.19
C GLN A 270 -9.24 -11.86 -5.34
N ALA A 271 -8.66 -11.59 -4.18
CA ALA A 271 -8.09 -12.63 -3.30
C ALA A 271 -9.15 -13.52 -2.65
N THR A 272 -10.37 -13.02 -2.47
CA THR A 272 -11.51 -13.73 -1.84
C THR A 272 -12.53 -14.25 -2.85
N ASN A 273 -12.40 -13.90 -4.12
CA ASN A 273 -13.42 -14.06 -5.17
C ASN A 273 -14.79 -13.48 -4.76
N CYS A 274 -14.78 -12.43 -3.92
CA CYS A 274 -15.95 -11.71 -3.47
C CYS A 274 -16.13 -10.45 -4.33
N THR A 275 -17.32 -10.26 -4.88
CA THR A 275 -17.68 -9.04 -5.60
C THR A 275 -17.94 -7.91 -4.61
N ILE A 276 -17.36 -6.73 -4.83
CA ILE A 276 -17.65 -5.54 -4.02
C ILE A 276 -18.36 -4.52 -4.89
N VAL A 277 -19.62 -4.25 -4.57
CA VAL A 277 -20.45 -3.25 -5.25
C VAL A 277 -20.57 -2.03 -4.35
N MET A 278 -20.15 -0.88 -4.85
CA MET A 278 -20.26 0.39 -4.14
C MET A 278 -21.25 1.30 -4.86
N ILE A 279 -22.17 1.87 -4.11
CA ILE A 279 -23.17 2.81 -4.62
C ILE A 279 -22.73 4.22 -4.32
N GLY A 280 -22.60 5.04 -5.37
CA GLY A 280 -22.16 6.43 -5.30
C GLY A 280 -23.22 7.42 -5.78
N ILE A 281 -23.06 8.66 -5.38
CA ILE A 281 -23.85 9.80 -5.85
C ILE A 281 -23.07 10.48 -6.98
#